data_cd65bfc8ad5ea2bbd5d1effd796ea54b
#
_entry.id   cd65bfc8ad5ea2bbd5d1effd796ea54b
#
_cell.length_a   1.000
_cell.length_b   1.000
_cell.length_c   1.000
_cell.angle_alpha   90.00
_cell.angle_beta   90.00
_cell.angle_gamma   90.00
#
_symmetry.space_group_name_H-M   'P 1'
#
loop_
_entity.id
_entity.type
_entity.pdbx_description
1 polymer ?
#
loop_
_entity_poly.entity_id
_entity_poly.type
_entity_poly.pdbx_seq_one_letter_code
_entity_poly.pdbx_strand_id
1 'polypeptide(L)'
;MEINLTSKLRFVFQSDADRKSAYDTLIAYRDACNYVSQYVFYNDFVLRQSELQSALYHELRKRFGLKSQMTQSVFKTVIARYKTVQTQLRKQRVWDGYKKDNHGKDVPNYIHKDLTFLWKPIEFKRPQLDLVRNLITASKIMCYL
;
A
#
# COMPACT_ATOMS: atom_id res chain seq x y z
N MET A 1 -26.36 -10.61 9.85
CA MET A 1 -25.31 -10.14 10.78
C MET A 1 -23.98 -10.73 10.35
N GLU A 2 -23.01 -9.92 10.06
CA GLU A 2 -21.67 -10.38 9.67
C GLU A 2 -20.79 -10.43 10.92
N ILE A 3 -20.20 -11.60 11.20
CA ILE A 3 -19.29 -11.79 12.33
C ILE A 3 -17.88 -11.94 11.81
N ASN A 4 -17.00 -11.00 12.16
CA ASN A 4 -15.59 -11.05 11.82
C ASN A 4 -14.79 -11.63 13.00
N LEU A 5 -14.18 -12.80 12.79
CA LEU A 5 -13.31 -13.46 13.76
C LEU A 5 -11.85 -13.30 13.34
N THR A 6 -11.00 -12.86 14.27
CA THR A 6 -9.57 -12.77 14.07
C THR A 6 -8.87 -13.86 14.86
N SER A 7 -8.08 -14.68 14.18
CA SER A 7 -7.27 -15.73 14.80
C SER A 7 -5.79 -15.48 14.59
N LYS A 8 -4.99 -15.74 15.63
CA LYS A 8 -3.53 -15.74 15.51
C LYS A 8 -3.08 -17.09 14.97
N LEU A 9 -2.35 -17.08 13.87
CA LEU A 9 -1.78 -18.27 13.26
C LEU A 9 -0.27 -18.29 13.45
N ARG A 10 0.27 -19.47 13.73
CA ARG A 10 1.71 -19.71 13.75
C ARG A 10 2.04 -20.63 12.58
N PHE A 11 2.95 -20.18 11.72
CA PHE A 11 3.45 -21.01 10.63
C PHE A 11 4.52 -21.95 11.15
N VAL A 12 4.38 -23.23 10.81
CA VAL A 12 5.39 -24.24 11.03
C VAL A 12 5.89 -24.70 9.67
N PHE A 13 7.17 -24.53 9.41
CA PHE A 13 7.79 -24.96 8.16
C PHE A 13 8.41 -26.34 8.33
N GLN A 14 8.27 -27.17 7.30
CA GLN A 14 8.83 -28.52 7.30
C GLN A 14 10.35 -28.54 7.16
N SER A 15 10.91 -27.52 6.54
CA SER A 15 12.36 -27.39 6.34
C SER A 15 12.80 -25.92 6.45
N ASP A 16 14.12 -25.72 6.67
CA ASP A 16 14.71 -24.38 6.65
C ASP A 16 14.68 -23.75 5.25
N ALA A 17 14.71 -24.58 4.19
CA ALA A 17 14.56 -24.12 2.82
C ALA A 17 13.17 -23.49 2.57
N ASP A 18 12.11 -24.10 3.09
CA ASP A 18 10.74 -23.56 2.98
C ASP A 18 10.60 -22.26 3.76
N ARG A 19 11.18 -22.19 4.95
CA ARG A 19 11.22 -20.96 5.76
C ARG A 19 11.91 -19.84 5.01
N LYS A 20 13.08 -20.10 4.44
CA LYS A 20 13.84 -19.14 3.65
C LYS A 20 13.07 -18.67 2.42
N SER A 21 12.46 -19.60 1.69
CA SER A 21 11.64 -19.29 0.50
C SER A 21 10.45 -18.39 0.84
N ALA A 22 9.75 -18.68 1.93
CA ALA A 22 8.65 -17.83 2.41
C ALA A 22 9.16 -16.44 2.80
N TYR A 23 10.27 -16.36 3.52
CA TYR A 23 10.86 -15.09 3.93
C TYR A 23 11.32 -14.26 2.72
N ASP A 24 12.00 -14.88 1.75
CA ASP A 24 12.44 -14.21 0.52
C ASP A 24 11.25 -13.68 -0.28
N THR A 25 10.14 -14.41 -0.30
CA THR A 25 8.90 -13.94 -0.93
C THR A 25 8.31 -12.73 -0.21
N LEU A 26 8.34 -12.71 1.13
CA LEU A 26 7.90 -11.56 1.93
C LEU A 26 8.74 -10.32 1.64
N ILE A 27 10.05 -10.48 1.53
CA ILE A 27 10.97 -9.39 1.20
C ILE A 27 10.71 -8.88 -0.22
N ALA A 28 10.56 -9.79 -1.19
CA ALA A 28 10.27 -9.42 -2.58
C ALA A 28 8.94 -8.64 -2.69
N TYR A 29 7.92 -9.05 -1.96
CA TYR A 29 6.63 -8.35 -1.91
C TYR A 29 6.77 -6.94 -1.33
N ARG A 30 7.46 -6.79 -0.20
CA ARG A 30 7.75 -5.48 0.40
C ARG A 30 8.50 -4.58 -0.58
N ASP A 31 9.51 -5.09 -1.23
CA ASP A 31 10.32 -4.32 -2.18
C ASP A 31 9.50 -3.92 -3.41
N ALA A 32 8.60 -4.78 -3.86
CA ALA A 32 7.63 -4.46 -4.92
C ALA A 32 6.66 -3.35 -4.48
N CYS A 33 6.17 -3.39 -3.24
CA CYS A 33 5.34 -2.32 -2.69
C CYS A 33 6.09 -0.99 -2.67
N ASN A 34 7.35 -0.98 -2.26
CA ASN A 34 8.18 0.23 -2.27
C ASN A 34 8.42 0.75 -3.69
N TYR A 35 8.64 -0.14 -4.64
CA TYR A 35 8.80 0.23 -6.04
C TYR A 35 7.54 0.92 -6.60
N VAL A 36 6.37 0.33 -6.37
CA VAL A 36 5.09 0.92 -6.79
C VAL A 36 4.82 2.23 -6.05
N SER A 37 5.15 2.30 -4.77
CA SER A 37 5.01 3.54 -3.98
C SER A 37 5.83 4.68 -4.56
N GLN A 38 7.07 4.43 -4.97
CA GLN A 38 7.89 5.42 -5.65
C GLN A 38 7.27 5.87 -6.98
N TYR A 39 6.77 4.93 -7.76
CA TYR A 39 6.08 5.25 -9.02
C TYR A 39 4.86 6.14 -8.78
N VAL A 40 4.02 5.82 -7.81
CA VAL A 40 2.84 6.62 -7.45
C VAL A 40 3.26 8.04 -7.05
N PHE A 41 4.29 8.17 -6.23
CA PHE A 41 4.77 9.47 -5.76
C PHE A 41 5.29 10.36 -6.91
N TYR A 42 6.05 9.78 -7.84
CA TYR A 42 6.63 10.54 -8.96
C TYR A 42 5.71 10.68 -10.18
N ASN A 43 4.52 10.08 -10.15
CA ASN A 43 3.54 10.15 -11.24
C ASN A 43 2.19 10.71 -10.75
N ASP A 44 2.22 11.84 -10.09
CA ASP A 44 1.04 12.63 -9.66
C ASP A 44 0.05 11.85 -8.80
N PHE A 45 0.54 10.92 -7.98
CA PHE A 45 -0.30 10.12 -7.07
C PHE A 45 -1.43 9.37 -7.78
N VAL A 46 -1.09 8.67 -8.84
CA VAL A 46 -2.03 7.79 -9.55
C VAL A 46 -2.43 6.64 -8.64
N LEU A 47 -3.71 6.61 -8.23
CA LEU A 47 -4.27 5.60 -7.33
C LEU A 47 -5.31 4.71 -8.02
N ARG A 48 -5.30 4.63 -9.34
CA ARG A 48 -6.16 3.72 -10.10
C ARG A 48 -5.42 2.41 -10.36
N GLN A 49 -5.99 1.31 -9.88
CA GLN A 49 -5.38 -0.01 -10.05
C GLN A 49 -5.16 -0.37 -11.52
N SER A 50 -6.10 -0.05 -12.40
CA SER A 50 -5.97 -0.31 -13.84
C SER A 50 -4.78 0.39 -14.50
N GLU A 51 -4.53 1.64 -14.12
CA GLU A 51 -3.41 2.41 -14.64
C GLU A 51 -2.07 1.87 -14.13
N LEU A 52 -1.98 1.58 -12.83
CA LEU A 52 -0.79 1.00 -12.23
C LEU A 52 -0.49 -0.40 -12.79
N GLN A 53 -1.53 -1.21 -12.99
CA GLN A 53 -1.39 -2.54 -13.58
C GLN A 53 -0.89 -2.46 -15.02
N SER A 54 -1.44 -1.58 -15.83
CA SER A 54 -0.98 -1.38 -17.22
C SER A 54 0.46 -0.91 -17.29
N ALA A 55 0.88 -0.05 -16.36
CA ALA A 55 2.23 0.51 -16.37
C ALA A 55 3.29 -0.44 -15.79
N LEU A 56 2.98 -1.20 -14.76
CA LEU A 56 3.99 -1.86 -13.92
C LEU A 56 3.84 -3.38 -13.79
N TYR A 57 2.74 -3.97 -14.23
CA TYR A 57 2.45 -5.39 -13.97
C TYR A 57 3.57 -6.33 -14.44
N HIS A 58 3.97 -6.21 -15.71
CA HIS A 58 5.00 -7.09 -16.29
C HIS A 58 6.37 -6.83 -15.68
N GLU A 59 6.69 -5.58 -15.39
CA GLU A 59 7.97 -5.21 -14.78
C GLU A 59 8.09 -5.76 -13.36
N LEU A 60 7.02 -5.66 -12.55
CA LEU A 60 7.01 -6.23 -11.20
C LEU A 60 7.20 -7.74 -11.21
N ARG A 61 6.53 -8.43 -12.11
CA ARG A 61 6.68 -9.89 -12.24
C ARG A 61 8.09 -10.29 -12.64
N LYS A 62 8.66 -9.57 -13.59
CA LYS A 62 10.04 -9.82 -14.04
C LYS A 62 11.07 -9.51 -12.97
N ARG A 63 10.93 -8.37 -12.31
CA ARG A 63 11.93 -7.85 -11.36
C ARG A 63 11.91 -8.56 -10.02
N PHE A 64 10.72 -8.86 -9.49
CA PHE A 64 10.53 -9.42 -8.16
C PHE A 64 10.12 -10.90 -8.16
N GLY A 65 9.88 -11.48 -9.31
CA GLY A 65 9.49 -12.90 -9.43
C GLY A 65 8.14 -13.25 -8.80
N LEU A 66 7.25 -12.27 -8.64
CA LEU A 66 5.96 -12.46 -7.99
C LEU A 66 4.96 -13.15 -8.92
N LYS A 67 4.11 -14.01 -8.34
CA LYS A 67 2.98 -14.60 -9.05
C LYS A 67 1.89 -13.55 -9.33
N SER A 68 1.04 -13.82 -10.31
CA SER A 68 0.02 -12.88 -10.80
C SER A 68 -0.84 -12.27 -9.69
N GLN A 69 -1.40 -13.09 -8.82
CA GLN A 69 -2.26 -12.61 -7.73
C GLN A 69 -1.49 -11.75 -6.71
N MET A 70 -0.24 -12.12 -6.43
CA MET A 70 0.61 -11.34 -5.52
C MET A 70 0.95 -9.98 -6.13
N THR A 71 1.22 -9.92 -7.43
CA THR A 71 1.46 -8.67 -8.13
C THR A 71 0.24 -7.74 -8.09
N GLN A 72 -0.95 -8.28 -8.31
CA GLN A 72 -2.19 -7.51 -8.17
C GLN A 72 -2.42 -7.02 -6.74
N SER A 73 -2.10 -7.86 -5.76
CA SER A 73 -2.18 -7.49 -4.34
C SER A 73 -1.23 -6.35 -3.98
N VAL A 74 -0.05 -6.28 -4.59
CA VAL A 74 0.90 -5.17 -4.40
C VAL A 74 0.23 -3.83 -4.73
N PHE A 75 -0.43 -3.73 -5.87
CA PHE A 75 -1.14 -2.50 -6.26
C PHE A 75 -2.23 -2.12 -5.26
N LYS A 76 -3.04 -3.08 -4.83
CA LYS A 76 -4.10 -2.85 -3.83
C LYS A 76 -3.54 -2.36 -2.50
N THR A 77 -2.46 -2.97 -2.04
CA THR A 77 -1.80 -2.62 -0.78
C THR A 77 -1.27 -1.18 -0.82
N VAL A 78 -0.57 -0.81 -1.89
CA VAL A 78 -0.02 0.54 -2.05
C VAL A 78 -1.14 1.59 -2.14
N ILE A 79 -2.16 1.33 -2.96
CA ILE A 79 -3.31 2.23 -3.10
C ILE A 79 -4.01 2.44 -1.76
N ALA A 80 -4.27 1.37 -1.01
CA ALA A 80 -4.91 1.44 0.30
C ALA A 80 -4.09 2.28 1.28
N ARG A 81 -2.78 2.12 1.27
CA ARG A 81 -1.89 2.90 2.15
C ARG A 81 -1.89 4.39 1.81
N TYR A 82 -1.80 4.74 0.53
CA TYR A 82 -1.90 6.14 0.10
C TYR A 82 -3.25 6.76 0.43
N LYS A 83 -4.35 6.03 0.24
CA LYS A 83 -5.70 6.50 0.63
C LYS A 83 -5.83 6.73 2.13
N THR A 84 -5.25 5.87 2.95
CA THR A 84 -5.22 6.04 4.41
C THR A 84 -4.46 7.31 4.79
N VAL A 85 -3.27 7.52 4.23
CA VAL A 85 -2.47 8.73 4.47
C VAL A 85 -3.20 9.98 3.97
N GLN A 86 -3.83 9.92 2.81
CA GLN A 86 -4.65 11.02 2.29
C GLN A 86 -5.77 11.40 3.25
N THR A 87 -6.49 10.42 3.80
CA THR A 87 -7.55 10.66 4.78
C THR A 87 -7.02 11.29 6.06
N GLN A 88 -5.86 10.85 6.53
CA GLN A 88 -5.20 11.43 7.71
C GLN A 88 -4.76 12.87 7.46
N LEU A 89 -4.18 13.15 6.30
CA LEU A 89 -3.74 14.49 5.92
C LEU A 89 -4.92 15.47 5.81
N ARG A 90 -6.04 15.05 5.23
CA ARG A 90 -7.24 15.88 5.09
C ARG A 90 -7.84 16.35 6.41
N LYS A 91 -7.52 15.71 7.51
CA LYS A 91 -7.90 16.17 8.86
C LYS A 91 -7.06 17.33 9.36
N GLN A 92 -5.93 17.63 8.74
CA GLN A 92 -5.01 18.69 9.10
C GLN A 92 -5.23 19.91 8.22
N ARG A 93 -5.18 21.09 8.83
CA ARG A 93 -5.27 22.38 8.13
C ARG A 93 -3.95 23.10 8.20
N VAL A 94 -3.65 23.84 7.14
CA VAL A 94 -2.45 24.69 7.05
C VAL A 94 -2.93 26.09 6.70
N TRP A 95 -2.32 27.09 7.34
CA TRP A 95 -2.55 28.48 6.99
C TRP A 95 -2.07 28.77 5.57
N ASP A 96 -2.91 29.39 4.76
CA ASP A 96 -2.67 29.71 3.36
C ASP A 96 -2.95 31.21 3.07
N GLY A 97 -2.42 32.08 3.92
CA GLY A 97 -2.59 33.53 3.76
C GLY A 97 -3.95 34.05 4.20
N TYR A 98 -4.43 35.07 3.52
CA TYR A 98 -5.69 35.73 3.80
C TYR A 98 -6.63 35.65 2.59
N LYS A 99 -7.91 35.58 2.85
CA LYS A 99 -8.97 35.71 1.84
C LYS A 99 -9.96 36.77 2.25
N LYS A 100 -10.69 37.33 1.30
CA LYS A 100 -11.79 38.26 1.56
C LYS A 100 -13.06 37.49 1.98
N ASP A 101 -13.70 37.97 3.05
CA ASP A 101 -15.02 37.47 3.43
C ASP A 101 -16.10 38.12 2.56
N ASN A 102 -17.39 37.81 2.83
CA ASN A 102 -18.53 38.37 2.11
C ASN A 102 -18.67 39.88 2.29
N HIS A 103 -17.98 40.50 3.24
CA HIS A 103 -17.98 41.93 3.53
C HIS A 103 -16.70 42.63 3.06
N GLY A 104 -15.80 41.90 2.34
CA GLY A 104 -14.55 42.42 1.84
C GLY A 104 -13.41 42.52 2.88
N LYS A 105 -13.62 41.99 4.08
CA LYS A 105 -12.65 41.98 5.16
C LYS A 105 -11.64 40.81 4.98
N ASP A 106 -10.39 41.08 5.26
CA ASP A 106 -9.34 40.04 5.26
C ASP A 106 -9.51 39.10 6.44
N VAL A 107 -9.69 37.82 6.15
CA VAL A 107 -9.77 36.75 7.14
C VAL A 107 -8.73 35.67 6.84
N PRO A 108 -8.16 34.98 7.86
CA PRO A 108 -7.21 33.90 7.63
C PRO A 108 -7.80 32.80 6.76
N ASN A 109 -7.05 32.37 5.77
CA ASN A 109 -7.40 31.23 4.93
C ASN A 109 -6.66 29.98 5.39
N TYR A 110 -7.37 28.86 5.46
CA TYR A 110 -6.81 27.56 5.79
C TYR A 110 -7.16 26.56 4.70
N ILE A 111 -6.18 25.78 4.29
CA ILE A 111 -6.38 24.67 3.36
C ILE A 111 -6.17 23.34 4.08
N HIS A 112 -6.85 22.30 3.62
CA HIS A 112 -6.59 20.95 4.08
C HIS A 112 -5.35 20.39 3.38
N LYS A 113 -4.53 19.64 4.13
CA LYS A 113 -3.40 18.93 3.54
C LYS A 113 -3.91 17.81 2.63
N ASP A 114 -3.14 17.51 1.61
CA ASP A 114 -3.35 16.38 0.70
C ASP A 114 -2.02 15.64 0.44
N LEU A 115 -2.01 14.69 -0.48
CA LEU A 115 -0.82 13.91 -0.80
C LEU A 115 0.34 14.76 -1.33
N THR A 116 0.10 15.94 -1.86
CA THR A 116 1.15 16.84 -2.34
C THR A 116 2.04 17.40 -1.23
N PHE A 117 1.60 17.32 0.02
CA PHE A 117 2.42 17.67 1.21
C PHE A 117 3.44 16.61 1.59
N LEU A 118 3.38 15.41 1.00
CA LEU A 118 4.41 14.40 1.20
C LEU A 118 5.71 14.84 0.52
N TRP A 119 6.80 14.77 1.25
CA TRP A 119 8.12 15.13 0.73
C TRP A 119 8.93 13.93 0.24
N LYS A 120 8.45 12.71 0.53
CA LYS A 120 9.05 11.45 0.10
C LYS A 120 7.95 10.40 -0.14
N PRO A 121 8.23 9.35 -0.95
CA PRO A 121 7.32 8.21 -1.10
C PRO A 121 7.04 7.53 0.24
N ILE A 122 5.85 6.93 0.36
CA ILE A 122 5.51 6.10 1.51
C ILE A 122 6.38 4.83 1.49
N GLU A 123 7.06 4.55 2.59
CA GLU A 123 7.95 3.41 2.74
C GLU A 123 7.27 2.26 3.47
N PHE A 124 7.36 1.07 2.89
CA PHE A 124 6.91 -0.18 3.51
C PHE A 124 8.11 -0.86 4.16
N LYS A 125 8.17 -0.82 5.49
CA LYS A 125 9.32 -1.33 6.26
C LYS A 125 9.17 -2.81 6.62
N ARG A 126 7.95 -3.27 6.84
CA ARG A 126 7.65 -4.63 7.28
C ARG A 126 6.74 -5.34 6.27
N PRO A 127 6.87 -6.66 6.14
CA PRO A 127 5.92 -7.45 5.38
C PRO A 127 4.51 -7.26 5.94
N GLN A 128 3.54 -7.00 5.06
CA GLN A 128 2.16 -6.76 5.45
C GLN A 128 1.43 -8.09 5.68
N LEU A 129 0.49 -8.10 6.62
CA LEU A 129 -0.28 -9.29 6.98
C LEU A 129 -1.12 -9.84 5.82
N ASP A 130 -1.54 -9.00 4.91
CA ASP A 130 -2.26 -9.37 3.69
C ASP A 130 -1.47 -10.33 2.80
N LEU A 131 -0.15 -10.30 2.90
CA LEU A 131 0.71 -11.23 2.20
C LEU A 131 0.51 -12.67 2.68
N VAL A 132 0.38 -12.88 3.98
CA VAL A 132 0.12 -14.20 4.56
C VAL A 132 -1.17 -14.78 4.00
N ARG A 133 -2.21 -13.98 3.91
CA ARG A 133 -3.49 -14.36 3.28
C ARG A 133 -3.30 -14.75 1.81
N ASN A 134 -2.55 -13.99 1.06
CA ASN A 134 -2.28 -14.26 -0.36
C ASN A 134 -1.36 -15.46 -0.58
N LEU A 135 -0.38 -15.67 0.28
CA LEU A 135 0.46 -16.88 0.27
C LEU A 135 -0.36 -18.13 0.50
N ILE A 136 -1.27 -18.10 1.47
CA ILE A 136 -2.16 -19.21 1.76
C ILE A 136 -3.05 -19.52 0.53
N THR A 137 -3.64 -18.49 -0.07
CA THR A 137 -4.52 -18.64 -1.23
C THR A 137 -3.75 -19.08 -2.48
N ALA A 138 -2.58 -18.51 -2.75
CA ALA A 138 -1.81 -18.77 -3.97
C ALA A 138 -1.04 -20.08 -3.93
N SER A 139 -0.66 -20.58 -2.75
CA SER A 139 0.19 -21.76 -2.59
C SER A 139 -0.59 -23.06 -2.42
N LYS A 140 -1.93 -23.02 -2.36
CA LYS A 140 -2.77 -24.16 -1.96
C LYS A 140 -2.26 -24.82 -0.67
N ILE A 141 -1.72 -24.05 0.24
CA ILE A 141 -1.36 -24.52 1.57
C ILE A 141 -2.70 -24.83 2.24
N MET A 142 -3.04 -26.10 2.31
CA MET A 142 -4.17 -26.53 3.11
C MET A 142 -3.79 -26.28 4.57
N CYS A 143 -4.37 -25.25 5.17
CA CYS A 143 -4.39 -25.14 6.62
C CYS A 143 -5.30 -26.24 7.13
N TYR A 144 -4.74 -27.34 7.56
CA TYR A 144 -5.45 -28.26 8.42
C TYR A 144 -5.65 -27.57 9.77
N LEU A 145 -6.86 -27.18 10.01
CA LEU A 145 -7.29 -26.74 11.33
C LEU A 145 -7.48 -27.97 12.21
#